data_6ce727b1e0b30dd32fde2aa4a92b6043
#
_entry.id   6ce727b1e0b30dd32fde2aa4a92b6043
#
_cell.length_a   1.000
_cell.length_b   1.000
_cell.length_c   1.000
_cell.angle_alpha   90.00
_cell.angle_beta   90.00
_cell.angle_gamma   90.00
#
_symmetry.space_group_name_H-M   'P 1'
#
loop_
_entity.id
_entity.type
_entity.pdbx_description
1 polymer ?
#
loop_
_entity_poly.entity_id
_entity_poly.type
_entity_poly.pdbx_seq_one_letter_code
_entity_poly.pdbx_strand_id
1 'polypeptide(L)'
;MRNSALVALLSMVCLMASVSRVESAGPWHAQVVGAETKQPLEGVVVLAWWTRHVRSFGGPSEEYRDSQEVLTDRDGRFAIASRSFFSLNPLVFFRGPFIGMFKSGHGDFGWPGYERSVTWSKEKREALRTAAQLLQLDGIVLEMPRLQSAEQRRGYLNKLEIHILAVPLEQRPIMQKAIVEERLALGHGGPVRP
;
A
#
# COMPACT_ATOMS: atom_id res chain seq x y z
N MET A 1 25.23 -15.97 46.34
CA MET A 1 24.51 -14.72 46.10
C MET A 1 24.99 -13.94 44.84
N ARG A 2 26.27 -14.06 44.44
CA ARG A 2 26.84 -13.32 43.28
C ARG A 2 26.35 -13.84 41.92
N ASN A 3 26.00 -15.12 41.80
CA ASN A 3 25.54 -15.72 40.54
C ASN A 3 24.04 -15.45 40.24
N SER A 4 23.23 -15.23 41.28
CA SER A 4 21.80 -14.94 41.11
C SER A 4 21.56 -13.55 40.53
N ALA A 5 22.38 -12.56 40.86
CA ALA A 5 22.30 -11.21 40.30
C ALA A 5 22.73 -11.18 38.84
N LEU A 6 23.71 -11.99 38.45
CA LEU A 6 24.18 -12.09 37.06
C LEU A 6 23.12 -12.74 36.17
N VAL A 7 22.45 -13.79 36.66
CA VAL A 7 21.35 -14.45 35.94
C VAL A 7 20.15 -13.51 35.75
N ALA A 8 19.79 -12.74 36.79
CA ALA A 8 18.72 -11.75 36.70
C ALA A 8 19.05 -10.62 35.70
N LEU A 9 20.31 -10.16 35.68
CA LEU A 9 20.75 -9.14 34.72
C LEU A 9 20.74 -9.67 33.29
N LEU A 10 21.19 -10.91 33.06
CA LEU A 10 21.15 -11.56 31.74
C LEU A 10 19.72 -11.79 31.27
N SER A 11 18.80 -12.19 32.15
CA SER A 11 17.39 -12.35 31.82
C SER A 11 16.73 -11.00 31.44
N MET A 12 17.08 -9.93 32.15
CA MET A 12 16.57 -8.58 31.85
C MET A 12 17.11 -8.05 30.52
N VAL A 13 18.36 -8.33 30.17
CA VAL A 13 18.96 -7.97 28.88
C VAL A 13 18.32 -8.77 27.73
N CYS A 14 18.03 -10.06 27.92
CA CYS A 14 17.31 -10.86 26.92
C CYS A 14 15.87 -10.41 26.72
N LEU A 15 15.18 -9.94 27.77
CA LEU A 15 13.83 -9.38 27.64
C LEU A 15 13.80 -8.06 26.83
N MET A 16 14.85 -7.25 26.95
CA MET A 16 15.00 -6.00 26.20
C MET A 16 15.34 -6.22 24.72
N ALA A 17 15.84 -7.40 24.34
CA ALA A 17 16.19 -7.70 22.94
C ALA A 17 14.98 -8.09 22.06
N SER A 18 13.79 -8.27 22.64
CA SER A 18 12.55 -8.62 21.90
C SER A 18 11.83 -7.39 21.33
N VAL A 19 12.56 -6.36 20.93
CA VAL A 19 11.98 -5.20 20.30
C VAL A 19 11.64 -5.56 18.85
N SER A 20 10.36 -5.66 18.53
CA SER A 20 9.89 -5.89 17.17
C SER A 20 10.24 -4.71 16.29
N ARG A 21 11.43 -4.74 15.68
CA ARG A 21 11.77 -3.82 14.59
C ARG A 21 11.10 -4.35 13.33
N VAL A 22 10.14 -3.64 12.81
CA VAL A 22 9.79 -3.77 11.40
C VAL A 22 10.74 -2.84 10.66
N GLU A 23 11.83 -3.39 10.18
CA GLU A 23 12.62 -2.71 9.15
C GLU A 23 11.76 -2.71 7.89
N SER A 24 11.12 -1.59 7.62
CA SER A 24 10.59 -1.33 6.31
C SER A 24 11.78 -1.21 5.38
N ALA A 25 12.08 -2.25 4.61
CA ALA A 25 13.05 -2.14 3.53
C ALA A 25 12.55 -1.07 2.56
N GLY A 26 13.42 -0.35 1.95
CA GLY A 26 13.17 0.76 1.02
C GLY A 26 14.44 1.61 0.92
N PRO A 27 14.49 2.60 0.04
CA PRO A 27 13.40 3.07 -0.81
C PRO A 27 12.97 2.03 -1.85
N TRP A 28 11.70 2.09 -2.28
CA TRP A 28 11.19 1.23 -3.36
C TRP A 28 11.10 2.05 -4.63
N HIS A 29 11.63 1.48 -5.73
CA HIS A 29 11.54 2.07 -7.06
C HIS A 29 10.76 1.13 -7.97
N ALA A 30 9.88 1.69 -8.78
CA ALA A 30 9.17 0.93 -9.79
C ALA A 30 8.86 1.80 -11.00
N GLN A 31 8.44 1.15 -12.09
CA GLN A 31 7.97 1.79 -13.30
C GLN A 31 6.54 1.34 -13.59
N VAL A 32 5.68 2.27 -14.01
CA VAL A 32 4.31 1.96 -14.44
C VAL A 32 4.20 2.13 -15.94
N VAL A 33 3.66 1.10 -16.61
CA VAL A 33 3.42 1.11 -18.06
C VAL A 33 1.98 0.72 -18.38
N GLY A 34 1.50 1.09 -19.54
CA GLY A 34 0.22 0.60 -20.08
C GLY A 34 0.32 -0.89 -20.40
N ALA A 35 -0.63 -1.70 -19.94
CA ALA A 35 -0.59 -3.15 -20.10
C ALA A 35 -0.60 -3.56 -21.59
N GLU A 36 -1.34 -2.82 -22.41
CA GLU A 36 -1.49 -3.07 -23.85
C GLU A 36 -0.35 -2.48 -24.68
N THR A 37 0.05 -1.24 -24.36
CA THR A 37 1.00 -0.46 -25.15
C THR A 37 2.45 -0.66 -24.73
N LYS A 38 2.68 -1.10 -23.49
CA LYS A 38 4.00 -1.16 -22.82
C LYS A 38 4.70 0.21 -22.75
N GLN A 39 3.97 1.29 -23.04
CA GLN A 39 4.50 2.64 -22.92
C GLN A 39 4.45 3.13 -21.48
N PRO A 40 5.42 3.93 -21.04
CA PRO A 40 5.41 4.57 -19.73
C PRO A 40 4.13 5.36 -19.47
N LEU A 41 3.62 5.31 -18.26
CA LEU A 41 2.46 6.08 -17.81
C LEU A 41 2.90 7.19 -16.85
N GLU A 42 3.02 8.41 -17.38
CA GLU A 42 3.25 9.63 -16.60
C GLU A 42 2.01 10.00 -15.79
N GLY A 43 2.19 10.56 -14.58
CA GLY A 43 1.13 11.13 -13.76
C GLY A 43 0.17 10.09 -13.16
N VAL A 44 0.62 8.86 -12.98
CA VAL A 44 -0.10 7.88 -12.15
C VAL A 44 0.06 8.31 -10.69
N VAL A 45 -1.04 8.46 -9.97
CA VAL A 45 -1.01 8.68 -8.52
C VAL A 45 -0.74 7.35 -7.85
N VAL A 46 0.33 7.28 -7.08
CA VAL A 46 0.69 6.12 -6.28
C VAL A 46 0.57 6.51 -4.81
N LEU A 47 -0.33 5.84 -4.09
CA LEU A 47 -0.52 5.99 -2.65
C LEU A 47 0.07 4.76 -1.97
N ALA A 48 1.06 4.96 -1.13
CA ALA A 48 1.63 3.96 -0.24
C ALA A 48 1.20 4.25 1.19
N TRP A 49 0.77 3.23 1.95
CA TRP A 49 0.43 3.44 3.36
C TRP A 49 0.83 2.27 4.23
N TRP A 50 0.97 2.57 5.52
CA TRP A 50 1.33 1.63 6.57
C TRP A 50 0.28 1.63 7.66
N THR A 51 0.06 0.46 8.26
CA THR A 51 -0.87 0.27 9.36
C THR A 51 -0.15 -0.24 10.60
N ARG A 52 -0.68 0.15 11.75
CA ARG A 52 -0.29 -0.35 13.06
C ARG A 52 -1.29 -1.40 13.49
N HIS A 53 -0.79 -2.55 13.87
CA HIS A 53 -1.62 -3.65 14.37
C HIS A 53 -1.31 -3.87 15.85
N VAL A 54 -2.36 -4.08 16.64
CA VAL A 54 -2.25 -4.42 18.06
C VAL A 54 -2.93 -5.75 18.30
N ARG A 55 -2.20 -6.70 18.88
CA ARG A 55 -2.78 -7.96 19.35
C ARG A 55 -3.35 -7.74 20.75
N SER A 56 -4.63 -8.01 20.95
CA SER A 56 -5.30 -7.92 22.25
C SER A 56 -6.21 -9.12 22.47
N PHE A 57 -6.62 -9.34 23.73
CA PHE A 57 -7.59 -10.39 24.07
C PHE A 57 -8.98 -10.15 23.46
N GLY A 58 -9.31 -8.89 23.14
CA GLY A 58 -10.55 -8.51 22.42
C GLY A 58 -10.48 -8.67 20.90
N GLY A 59 -9.39 -9.22 20.37
CA GLY A 59 -9.12 -9.37 18.95
C GLY A 59 -8.06 -8.38 18.44
N PRO A 60 -7.58 -8.59 17.22
CA PRO A 60 -6.62 -7.68 16.59
C PRO A 60 -7.31 -6.39 16.17
N SER A 61 -6.69 -5.25 16.44
CA SER A 61 -7.06 -3.95 15.87
C SER A 61 -6.05 -3.54 14.81
N GLU A 62 -6.54 -2.82 13.79
CA GLU A 62 -5.73 -2.22 12.73
C GLU A 62 -6.03 -0.73 12.66
N GLU A 63 -5.00 0.09 12.67
CA GLU A 63 -5.07 1.54 12.66
C GLU A 63 -4.14 2.09 11.57
N TYR A 64 -4.57 3.17 10.91
CA TYR A 64 -3.69 3.95 10.03
C TYR A 64 -2.47 4.45 10.80
N ARG A 65 -1.30 4.41 10.17
CA ARG A 65 -0.06 4.88 10.77
C ARG A 65 0.60 6.00 10.00
N ASP A 66 0.79 5.83 8.69
CA ASP A 66 1.48 6.79 7.82
C ASP A 66 1.13 6.52 6.36
N SER A 67 1.30 7.52 5.49
CA SER A 67 1.16 7.36 4.05
C SER A 67 2.10 8.31 3.29
N GLN A 68 2.31 7.99 2.02
CA GLN A 68 3.02 8.81 1.07
C GLN A 68 2.32 8.74 -0.27
N GLU A 69 2.10 9.92 -0.89
CA GLU A 69 1.65 10.01 -2.27
C GLU A 69 2.80 10.44 -3.16
N VAL A 70 2.92 9.82 -4.32
CA VAL A 70 3.86 10.21 -5.37
C VAL A 70 3.18 10.12 -6.74
N LEU A 71 3.70 10.88 -7.69
CA LEU A 71 3.31 10.81 -9.10
C LEU A 71 4.42 10.14 -9.89
N THR A 72 4.05 9.32 -10.88
CA THR A 72 5.02 8.83 -11.84
C THR A 72 5.52 9.96 -12.74
N ASP A 73 6.79 9.94 -13.06
CA ASP A 73 7.44 10.84 -14.00
C ASP A 73 7.13 10.48 -15.47
N ARG A 74 7.77 11.20 -16.42
CA ARG A 74 7.60 10.99 -17.86
C ARG A 74 8.01 9.58 -18.32
N ASP A 75 8.93 8.96 -17.61
CA ASP A 75 9.37 7.59 -17.86
C ASP A 75 8.49 6.56 -17.10
N GLY A 76 7.40 7.00 -16.48
CA GLY A 76 6.51 6.16 -15.68
C GLY A 76 7.12 5.72 -14.34
N ARG A 77 8.24 6.30 -13.92
CA ARG A 77 8.98 5.88 -12.72
C ARG A 77 8.48 6.61 -11.48
N PHE A 78 8.55 5.94 -10.35
CA PHE A 78 8.29 6.53 -9.03
C PHE A 78 9.20 5.92 -7.97
N ALA A 79 9.36 6.64 -6.86
CA ALA A 79 10.06 6.18 -5.69
C ALA A 79 9.23 6.40 -4.43
N ILE A 80 9.14 5.38 -3.57
CA ILE A 80 8.55 5.47 -2.23
C ILE A 80 9.69 5.43 -1.22
N ALA A 81 9.78 6.47 -0.37
CA ALA A 81 10.81 6.55 0.65
C ALA A 81 10.65 5.43 1.70
N SER A 82 11.77 4.94 2.21
CA SER A 82 11.76 4.01 3.33
C SER A 82 11.10 4.63 4.56
N ARG A 83 10.42 3.79 5.34
CA ARG A 83 9.84 4.15 6.64
C ARG A 83 10.30 3.17 7.69
N SER A 84 10.67 3.70 8.85
CA SER A 84 11.00 2.91 10.04
C SER A 84 9.99 3.22 11.12
N PHE A 85 9.39 2.16 11.67
CA PHE A 85 8.46 2.27 12.79
C PHE A 85 9.01 1.46 13.97
N PHE A 86 8.83 2.02 15.15
CA PHE A 86 9.32 1.42 16.38
C PHE A 86 8.21 1.34 17.43
N SER A 87 8.16 0.24 18.17
CA SER A 87 7.30 0.08 19.34
C SER A 87 8.02 -0.70 20.43
N LEU A 88 7.92 -0.20 21.67
CA LEU A 88 8.36 -0.94 22.88
C LEU A 88 7.34 -2.00 23.31
N ASN A 89 6.10 -1.93 22.80
CA ASN A 89 5.07 -2.91 23.12
C ASN A 89 5.21 -4.13 22.17
N PRO A 90 5.51 -5.34 22.69
CA PRO A 90 5.69 -6.54 21.86
C PRO A 90 4.40 -7.01 21.16
N LEU A 91 3.23 -6.52 21.58
CA LEU A 91 1.94 -6.82 20.94
C LEU A 91 1.65 -5.90 19.76
N VAL A 92 2.48 -4.89 19.53
CA VAL A 92 2.35 -3.94 18.41
C VAL A 92 3.29 -4.33 17.28
N PHE A 93 2.77 -4.41 16.08
CA PHE A 93 3.54 -4.60 14.85
C PHE A 93 2.99 -3.73 13.72
N PHE A 94 3.83 -3.47 12.73
CA PHE A 94 3.47 -2.62 11.60
C PHE A 94 3.39 -3.45 10.32
N ARG A 95 2.56 -3.03 9.38
CA ARG A 95 2.41 -3.65 8.06
C ARG A 95 2.44 -2.60 6.98
N GLY A 96 2.90 -2.98 5.81
CA GLY A 96 2.99 -2.15 4.62
C GLY A 96 4.38 -2.21 3.96
N PRO A 97 4.60 -1.42 2.90
CA PRO A 97 3.56 -0.54 2.33
C PRO A 97 2.44 -1.33 1.66
N PHE A 98 1.20 -0.90 1.88
CA PHE A 98 0.10 -1.21 0.98
C PHE A 98 0.15 -0.19 -0.15
N ILE A 99 -0.29 -0.59 -1.35
CA ILE A 99 -0.21 0.27 -2.53
C ILE A 99 -1.58 0.38 -3.19
N GLY A 100 -2.01 1.62 -3.43
CA GLY A 100 -3.11 1.96 -4.32
C GLY A 100 -2.59 2.83 -5.47
N MET A 101 -3.03 2.58 -6.69
CA MET A 101 -2.64 3.37 -7.84
C MET A 101 -3.86 3.89 -8.56
N PHE A 102 -3.78 5.09 -9.09
CA PHE A 102 -4.85 5.67 -9.88
C PHE A 102 -4.33 6.48 -11.06
N LYS A 103 -4.93 6.24 -12.22
CA LYS A 103 -4.84 7.09 -13.41
C LYS A 103 -6.16 7.02 -14.14
N SER A 104 -6.70 8.20 -14.51
CA SER A 104 -7.95 8.29 -15.29
C SER A 104 -7.92 7.35 -16.50
N GLY A 105 -9.00 6.60 -16.70
CA GLY A 105 -9.13 5.66 -17.81
C GLY A 105 -8.33 4.36 -17.68
N HIS A 106 -7.64 4.12 -16.57
CA HIS A 106 -6.88 2.89 -16.32
C HIS A 106 -7.44 2.13 -15.12
N GLY A 107 -7.22 0.82 -15.12
CA GLY A 107 -7.65 -0.09 -14.06
C GLY A 107 -6.55 -0.40 -13.05
N ASP A 108 -6.81 -1.43 -12.26
CA ASP A 108 -5.90 -1.92 -11.24
C ASP A 108 -4.57 -2.36 -11.85
N PHE A 109 -3.48 -2.12 -11.15
CA PHE A 109 -2.17 -2.54 -11.60
C PHE A 109 -1.95 -4.04 -11.43
N GLY A 110 -1.06 -4.59 -12.24
CA GLY A 110 -0.55 -5.95 -12.17
C GLY A 110 0.94 -5.96 -12.55
N TRP A 111 1.50 -7.14 -12.71
CA TRP A 111 2.88 -7.34 -13.18
C TRP A 111 2.90 -8.46 -14.23
N PRO A 112 3.94 -8.57 -15.05
CA PRO A 112 4.04 -9.65 -16.02
C PRO A 112 3.87 -11.04 -15.37
N GLY A 113 2.92 -11.84 -15.90
CA GLY A 113 2.56 -13.15 -15.34
C GLY A 113 1.49 -13.13 -14.25
N TYR A 114 0.94 -11.98 -13.89
CA TYR A 114 -0.20 -11.87 -12.99
C TYR A 114 -1.51 -12.14 -13.74
N GLU A 115 -2.15 -13.26 -13.46
CA GLU A 115 -3.47 -13.57 -14.00
C GLU A 115 -4.57 -12.87 -13.19
N ARG A 116 -5.37 -12.05 -13.89
CA ARG A 116 -6.45 -11.24 -13.29
C ARG A 116 -7.68 -12.05 -12.83
N SER A 117 -7.70 -13.35 -13.05
CA SER A 117 -8.84 -14.23 -12.72
C SER A 117 -8.97 -14.53 -11.22
N VAL A 118 -8.20 -13.87 -10.37
CA VAL A 118 -8.19 -14.15 -8.93
C VAL A 118 -9.45 -13.61 -8.26
N THR A 119 -10.40 -14.48 -7.99
CA THR A 119 -11.52 -14.24 -7.09
C THR A 119 -11.01 -13.98 -5.66
N TRP A 120 -11.86 -13.42 -4.78
CA TRP A 120 -11.51 -13.02 -3.39
C TRP A 120 -11.12 -14.20 -2.47
N SER A 121 -10.45 -15.20 -2.98
CA SER A 121 -9.96 -16.40 -2.33
C SER A 121 -8.65 -16.17 -1.56
N LYS A 122 -8.16 -17.23 -0.93
CA LYS A 122 -6.87 -17.29 -0.22
C LYS A 122 -5.72 -16.84 -1.13
N GLU A 123 -5.81 -17.14 -2.43
CA GLU A 123 -4.82 -16.79 -3.46
C GLU A 123 -4.69 -15.27 -3.66
N LYS A 124 -5.77 -14.49 -3.53
CA LYS A 124 -5.70 -13.02 -3.64
C LYS A 124 -4.93 -12.41 -2.48
N ARG A 125 -5.07 -12.95 -1.27
CA ARG A 125 -4.27 -12.51 -0.11
C ARG A 125 -2.79 -12.83 -0.29
N GLU A 126 -2.50 -13.93 -0.95
CA GLU A 126 -1.15 -14.38 -1.28
C GLU A 126 -0.55 -13.52 -2.40
N ALA A 127 -1.33 -13.20 -3.44
CA ALA A 127 -0.95 -12.26 -4.50
C ALA A 127 -0.67 -10.85 -3.98
N LEU A 128 -1.45 -10.34 -3.01
CA LEU A 128 -1.18 -9.05 -2.36
C LEU A 128 0.09 -9.07 -1.50
N ARG A 129 0.40 -10.19 -0.84
CA ARG A 129 1.70 -10.38 -0.18
C ARG A 129 2.83 -10.38 -1.20
N THR A 130 2.62 -11.03 -2.33
CA THR A 130 3.59 -11.07 -3.44
C THR A 130 3.79 -9.69 -4.06
N ALA A 131 2.74 -8.84 -4.19
CA ALA A 131 2.89 -7.46 -4.66
C ALA A 131 3.77 -6.61 -3.72
N ALA A 132 3.57 -6.72 -2.41
CA ALA A 132 4.43 -6.06 -1.43
C ALA A 132 5.87 -6.60 -1.48
N GLN A 133 6.05 -7.90 -1.74
CA GLN A 133 7.36 -8.53 -1.91
C GLN A 133 8.02 -8.14 -3.25
N LEU A 134 7.21 -8.00 -4.31
CA LEU A 134 7.71 -7.60 -5.63
C LEU A 134 8.17 -6.14 -5.64
N LEU A 135 7.53 -5.25 -4.88
CA LEU A 135 8.02 -3.88 -4.68
C LEU A 135 9.37 -3.82 -3.94
N GLN A 136 9.75 -4.88 -3.25
CA GLN A 136 11.10 -5.04 -2.69
C GLN A 136 12.15 -5.38 -3.77
N LEU A 137 11.72 -5.77 -4.98
CA LEU A 137 12.59 -5.90 -6.14
C LEU A 137 12.74 -4.52 -6.77
N ASP A 138 13.91 -3.94 -6.63
CA ASP A 138 14.24 -2.63 -7.19
C ASP A 138 14.00 -2.62 -8.71
N GLY A 139 13.28 -1.62 -9.20
CA GLY A 139 13.00 -1.45 -10.63
C GLY A 139 11.90 -2.34 -11.22
N ILE A 140 11.01 -2.91 -10.42
CA ILE A 140 9.88 -3.69 -10.94
C ILE A 140 9.01 -2.88 -11.91
N VAL A 141 8.55 -3.52 -13.00
CA VAL A 141 7.59 -2.95 -13.94
C VAL A 141 6.17 -3.37 -13.57
N LEU A 142 5.29 -2.39 -13.36
CA LEU A 142 3.88 -2.57 -13.06
C LEU A 142 3.05 -2.19 -14.28
N GLU A 143 2.03 -2.98 -14.59
CA GLU A 143 1.20 -2.81 -15.78
C GLU A 143 -0.21 -2.36 -15.38
N MET A 144 -0.69 -1.27 -15.98
CA MET A 144 -2.07 -0.81 -15.78
C MET A 144 -2.86 -0.97 -17.10
N PRO A 145 -3.99 -1.71 -17.09
CA PRO A 145 -4.82 -1.87 -18.28
C PRO A 145 -5.64 -0.63 -18.56
N ARG A 146 -5.93 -0.38 -19.81
CA ARG A 146 -6.89 0.63 -20.21
C ARG A 146 -8.32 0.14 -20.01
N LEU A 147 -9.16 0.96 -19.38
CA LEU A 147 -10.58 0.67 -19.20
C LEU A 147 -11.37 1.24 -20.38
N GLN A 148 -12.19 0.39 -21.01
CA GLN A 148 -12.86 0.70 -22.27
C GLN A 148 -14.23 1.39 -22.08
N SER A 149 -14.86 1.23 -20.91
CA SER A 149 -16.20 1.76 -20.66
C SER A 149 -16.29 2.58 -19.37
N ALA A 150 -17.28 3.48 -19.33
CA ALA A 150 -17.58 4.24 -18.11
C ALA A 150 -17.97 3.31 -16.93
N GLU A 151 -18.62 2.18 -17.20
CA GLU A 151 -18.97 1.19 -16.18
C GLU A 151 -17.73 0.56 -15.56
N GLN A 152 -16.77 0.14 -16.37
CA GLN A 152 -15.48 -0.39 -15.87
C GLN A 152 -14.74 0.65 -15.03
N ARG A 153 -14.72 1.92 -15.46
CA ARG A 153 -14.09 3.03 -14.73
C ARG A 153 -14.76 3.25 -13.37
N ARG A 154 -16.11 3.26 -13.32
CA ARG A 154 -16.87 3.35 -12.05
C ARG A 154 -16.59 2.16 -11.14
N GLY A 155 -16.60 0.95 -11.68
CA GLY A 155 -16.30 -0.27 -10.92
C GLY A 155 -14.90 -0.23 -10.29
N TYR A 156 -13.92 0.26 -11.04
CA TYR A 156 -12.56 0.43 -10.52
C TYR A 156 -12.49 1.49 -9.42
N LEU A 157 -13.12 2.67 -9.60
CA LEU A 157 -13.16 3.72 -8.59
C LEU A 157 -13.74 3.22 -7.27
N ASN A 158 -14.88 2.54 -7.30
CA ASN A 158 -15.51 1.99 -6.10
C ASN A 158 -14.59 1.00 -5.39
N LYS A 159 -13.92 0.12 -6.16
CA LYS A 159 -12.97 -0.84 -5.61
C LYS A 159 -11.75 -0.17 -4.98
N LEU A 160 -11.19 0.85 -5.66
CA LEU A 160 -10.04 1.60 -5.16
C LEU A 160 -10.38 2.33 -3.87
N GLU A 161 -11.53 3.01 -3.80
CA GLU A 161 -11.95 3.75 -2.60
C GLU A 161 -12.12 2.84 -1.38
N ILE A 162 -12.69 1.64 -1.57
CA ILE A 162 -12.75 0.63 -0.50
C ILE A 162 -11.35 0.21 -0.06
N HIS A 163 -10.44 0.04 -1.02
CA HIS A 163 -9.07 -0.39 -0.75
C HIS A 163 -8.27 0.64 0.06
N ILE A 164 -8.43 1.93 -0.27
CA ILE A 164 -7.73 3.03 0.38
C ILE A 164 -8.50 3.65 1.56
N LEU A 165 -9.63 3.04 1.97
CA LEU A 165 -10.50 3.57 3.04
C LEU A 165 -9.77 3.75 4.39
N ALA A 166 -8.78 2.91 4.65
CA ALA A 166 -7.96 3.00 5.86
C ALA A 166 -7.11 4.27 5.95
N VAL A 167 -6.88 4.98 4.82
CA VAL A 167 -6.10 6.22 4.78
C VAL A 167 -7.03 7.42 4.93
N PRO A 168 -6.84 8.30 5.93
CA PRO A 168 -7.63 9.52 6.09
C PRO A 168 -7.57 10.41 4.84
N LEU A 169 -8.65 11.14 4.54
CA LEU A 169 -8.76 11.97 3.33
C LEU A 169 -7.66 13.06 3.26
N GLU A 170 -7.36 13.66 4.40
CA GLU A 170 -6.32 14.68 4.56
C GLU A 170 -4.90 14.16 4.31
N GLN A 171 -4.72 12.84 4.35
CA GLN A 171 -3.44 12.16 4.15
C GLN A 171 -3.27 11.59 2.72
N ARG A 172 -4.27 11.84 1.83
CA ARG A 172 -4.27 11.41 0.43
C ARG A 172 -4.85 12.47 -0.52
N PRO A 173 -4.43 13.74 -0.43
CA PRO A 173 -5.03 14.84 -1.18
C PRO A 173 -4.91 14.71 -2.71
N ILE A 174 -3.78 14.19 -3.22
CA ILE A 174 -3.56 14.02 -4.66
C ILE A 174 -4.48 12.91 -5.20
N MET A 175 -4.54 11.78 -4.53
CA MET A 175 -5.43 10.65 -4.87
C MET A 175 -6.89 11.08 -4.81
N GLN A 176 -7.28 11.79 -3.75
CA GLN A 176 -8.65 12.25 -3.56
C GLN A 176 -9.06 13.22 -4.69
N LYS A 177 -8.19 14.18 -5.04
CA LYS A 177 -8.43 15.11 -6.14
C LYS A 177 -8.64 14.35 -7.44
N ALA A 178 -7.75 13.41 -7.78
CA ALA A 178 -7.84 12.64 -9.02
C ALA A 178 -9.12 11.78 -9.10
N ILE A 179 -9.54 11.17 -7.98
CA ILE A 179 -10.80 10.41 -7.89
C ILE A 179 -12.01 11.31 -8.13
N VAL A 180 -12.04 12.49 -7.51
CA VAL A 180 -13.14 13.45 -7.68
C VAL A 180 -13.24 13.93 -9.13
N GLU A 181 -12.12 14.28 -9.78
CA GLU A 181 -12.07 14.67 -11.18
C GLU A 181 -12.60 13.57 -12.11
N GLU A 182 -12.23 12.31 -11.85
CA GLU A 182 -12.74 11.16 -12.61
C GLU A 182 -14.24 10.95 -12.41
N ARG A 183 -14.76 11.11 -11.20
CA ARG A 183 -16.20 11.01 -10.92
C ARG A 183 -16.99 12.08 -11.64
N LEU A 184 -16.51 13.32 -11.64
CA LEU A 184 -17.13 14.41 -12.39
C LEU A 184 -17.14 14.11 -13.89
N ALA A 185 -16.04 13.63 -14.44
CA ALA A 185 -15.94 13.24 -15.85
C ALA A 185 -16.89 12.08 -16.23
N LEU A 186 -17.23 11.23 -15.27
CA LEU A 186 -18.18 10.12 -15.45
C LEU A 186 -19.65 10.51 -15.18
N GLY A 187 -19.94 11.82 -14.98
CA GLY A 187 -21.29 12.32 -14.74
C GLY A 187 -21.84 12.10 -13.33
N HIS A 188 -20.98 11.81 -12.35
CA HIS A 188 -21.36 11.67 -10.95
C HIS A 188 -21.00 12.96 -10.18
N GLY A 189 -21.71 14.06 -10.51
CA GLY A 189 -21.59 15.35 -9.83
C GLY A 189 -22.46 15.44 -8.55
N GLY A 190 -22.28 14.53 -7.62
CA GLY A 190 -22.85 14.68 -6.28
C GLY A 190 -21.71 14.89 -5.26
N PRO A 191 -21.87 15.77 -4.25
CA PRO A 191 -20.85 15.97 -3.24
C PRO A 191 -20.64 14.65 -2.50
N VAL A 192 -19.37 14.25 -2.37
CA VAL A 192 -18.97 13.22 -1.39
C VAL A 192 -19.39 13.78 -0.03
N ARG A 193 -20.43 13.21 0.59
CA ARG A 193 -20.80 13.56 1.97
C ARG A 193 -19.66 13.11 2.89
N PRO A 194 -19.26 13.99 3.82
CA PRO A 194 -18.22 13.68 4.80
C PRO A 194 -18.63 12.53 5.73
#